data_bb77b9f01da33a3ab801f82120d48c45
#
_entry.id   bb77b9f01da33a3ab801f82120d48c45
#
_cell.length_a   1.000
_cell.length_b   1.000
_cell.length_c   1.000
_cell.angle_alpha   90.00
_cell.angle_beta   90.00
_cell.angle_gamma   90.00
#
_symmetry.space_group_name_H-M   'P 1'
#
loop_
_entity.id
_entity.type
_entity.pdbx_description
1 polymer ?
#
loop_
_entity_poly.entity_id
_entity_poly.type
_entity_poly.pdbx_seq_one_letter_code
_entity_poly.pdbx_strand_id
1 'polypeptide(L)'
;MYKKVYVETTNNCNLNCDFCIHNERPKKFMNIDEFKTVLEKLKNHTKYLYLHVLGEPLIHPNINKFINIASSSFNVNLTTNGYLIKRIKENKNIRQINISLQSFDEKYQKSLQDYMNDIFLSVENLKNTAYISYRIWVKNKYTEEILNILSEKYNIMIDETKSKNITLEKNVFLSFNEEFTWPDLKNKEACKTGKCYALKDHIGILVDGTVVPCCLDSKGTIKLGNIFKSNIEDIINGKRYQNMLKGFSNNKKCEELCKKCNFIK
;
A
#
# COMPACT_ATOMS: atom_id res chain seq x y z
N MET A 1 -3.86 7.96 -18.31
CA MET A 1 -3.18 6.77 -17.76
C MET A 1 -2.72 7.10 -16.34
N TYR A 2 -3.08 6.28 -15.35
CA TYR A 2 -2.63 6.45 -13.95
C TYR A 2 -1.14 6.11 -13.83
N LYS A 3 -0.43 6.82 -12.94
CA LYS A 3 0.94 6.47 -12.55
C LYS A 3 0.97 5.15 -11.78
N LYS A 4 -0.09 4.82 -11.03
CA LYS A 4 -0.25 3.58 -10.27
C LYS A 4 -1.70 3.30 -9.93
N VAL A 5 -2.05 2.03 -9.73
CA VAL A 5 -3.35 1.61 -9.20
C VAL A 5 -3.12 0.69 -8.01
N TYR A 6 -3.86 0.93 -6.94
CA TYR A 6 -3.90 0.07 -5.77
C TYR A 6 -4.98 -0.99 -5.95
N VAL A 7 -4.66 -2.25 -5.72
CA VAL A 7 -5.61 -3.37 -5.81
C VAL A 7 -5.53 -4.14 -4.49
N GLU A 8 -6.60 -4.11 -3.73
CA GLU A 8 -6.71 -4.83 -2.48
C GLU A 8 -7.02 -6.30 -2.75
N THR A 9 -6.01 -7.15 -2.68
CA THR A 9 -6.19 -8.60 -2.90
C THR A 9 -6.91 -9.28 -1.74
N THR A 10 -6.79 -8.71 -0.55
CA THR A 10 -7.54 -9.08 0.66
C THR A 10 -7.57 -7.91 1.63
N ASN A 11 -8.62 -7.81 2.41
CA ASN A 11 -8.72 -6.89 3.54
C ASN A 11 -8.53 -7.59 4.90
N ASN A 12 -8.10 -8.86 4.89
CA ASN A 12 -7.70 -9.57 6.08
C ASN A 12 -6.25 -9.20 6.45
N CYS A 13 -5.94 -9.17 7.74
CA CYS A 13 -4.60 -8.99 8.26
C CYS A 13 -4.35 -9.96 9.41
N ASN A 14 -3.12 -10.44 9.54
CA ASN A 14 -2.67 -11.25 10.68
C ASN A 14 -2.26 -10.40 11.88
N LEU A 15 -2.24 -9.08 11.75
CA LEU A 15 -1.88 -8.12 12.79
C LEU A 15 -3.04 -7.18 13.13
N ASN A 16 -2.93 -6.53 14.29
CA ASN A 16 -3.83 -5.47 14.74
C ASN A 16 -2.99 -4.29 15.27
N CYS A 17 -2.35 -3.56 14.35
CA CYS A 17 -1.44 -2.47 14.68
C CYS A 17 -2.22 -1.24 15.15
N ASP A 18 -1.74 -0.56 16.21
CA ASP A 18 -2.44 0.57 16.83
C ASP A 18 -2.58 1.80 15.91
N PHE A 19 -1.65 1.97 14.96
CA PHE A 19 -1.70 3.04 13.96
C PHE A 19 -2.64 2.75 12.76
N CYS A 20 -3.19 1.54 12.67
CA CYS A 20 -4.04 1.12 11.56
C CYS A 20 -5.50 1.53 11.77
N ILE A 21 -6.18 1.96 10.71
CA ILE A 21 -7.62 2.27 10.77
C ILE A 21 -8.49 1.02 10.98
N HIS A 22 -7.89 -0.16 10.87
CA HIS A 22 -8.56 -1.45 10.88
C HIS A 22 -9.65 -1.61 9.82
N ASN A 23 -9.95 -2.86 9.48
CA ASN A 23 -10.98 -3.17 8.49
C ASN A 23 -12.33 -3.35 9.17
N GLU A 24 -13.28 -2.48 8.85
CA GLU A 24 -14.69 -2.57 9.27
C GLU A 24 -15.58 -3.23 8.21
N ARG A 25 -15.05 -3.48 6.99
CA ARG A 25 -15.77 -4.13 5.90
C ARG A 25 -15.76 -5.66 6.07
N PRO A 26 -16.74 -6.40 5.50
CA PRO A 26 -16.71 -7.86 5.49
C PRO A 26 -15.36 -8.39 5.01
N LYS A 27 -14.79 -9.34 5.77
CA LYS A 27 -13.50 -9.94 5.44
C LYS A 27 -13.62 -10.78 4.17
N LYS A 28 -12.70 -10.56 3.23
CA LYS A 28 -12.72 -11.25 1.93
C LYS A 28 -11.29 -11.49 1.43
N PHE A 29 -11.15 -12.56 0.66
CA PHE A 29 -10.04 -12.79 -0.27
C PHE A 29 -10.59 -12.65 -1.69
N MET A 30 -9.93 -11.87 -2.54
CA MET A 30 -10.26 -11.78 -3.97
C MET A 30 -9.98 -13.14 -4.61
N ASN A 31 -10.91 -13.66 -5.39
CA ASN A 31 -10.65 -14.90 -6.11
C ASN A 31 -9.86 -14.64 -7.41
N ILE A 32 -9.40 -15.72 -8.06
CA ILE A 32 -8.53 -15.61 -9.24
C ILE A 32 -9.25 -14.95 -10.42
N ASP A 33 -10.53 -15.23 -10.62
CA ASP A 33 -11.28 -14.70 -11.76
C ASP A 33 -11.65 -13.23 -11.53
N GLU A 34 -11.98 -12.85 -10.29
CA GLU A 34 -12.12 -11.46 -9.89
C GLU A 34 -10.83 -10.68 -10.16
N PHE A 35 -9.68 -11.24 -9.78
CA PHE A 35 -8.38 -10.59 -9.99
C PHE A 35 -8.06 -10.45 -11.48
N LYS A 36 -8.27 -11.50 -12.29
CA LYS A 36 -8.10 -11.42 -13.75
C LYS A 36 -9.00 -10.35 -14.37
N THR A 37 -10.25 -10.26 -13.91
CA THR A 37 -11.19 -9.21 -14.37
C THR A 37 -10.66 -7.81 -14.08
N VAL A 38 -10.10 -7.60 -12.88
CA VAL A 38 -9.45 -6.33 -12.53
C VAL A 38 -8.28 -6.03 -13.47
N LEU A 39 -7.40 -7.00 -13.70
CA LEU A 39 -6.22 -6.81 -14.56
C LEU A 39 -6.62 -6.47 -16.00
N GLU A 40 -7.58 -7.19 -16.56
CA GLU A 40 -8.05 -6.96 -17.94
C GLU A 40 -8.62 -5.54 -18.09
N LYS A 41 -9.44 -5.11 -17.14
CA LYS A 41 -10.03 -3.76 -17.16
C LYS A 41 -9.02 -2.64 -16.86
N LEU A 42 -7.89 -2.95 -16.25
CA LEU A 42 -6.80 -2.00 -16.00
C LEU A 42 -5.75 -1.96 -17.10
N LYS A 43 -5.80 -2.88 -18.05
CA LYS A 43 -4.90 -2.90 -19.20
C LYS A 43 -4.96 -1.56 -19.92
N ASN A 44 -3.81 -0.97 -20.21
CA ASN A 44 -3.66 0.37 -20.77
C ASN A 44 -4.01 1.56 -19.85
N HIS A 45 -4.50 1.33 -18.62
CA HIS A 45 -4.79 2.41 -17.68
C HIS A 45 -3.67 2.70 -16.70
N THR A 46 -2.78 1.72 -16.46
CA THR A 46 -1.58 1.89 -15.65
C THR A 46 -0.49 0.91 -16.07
N LYS A 47 0.75 1.22 -15.71
CA LYS A 47 1.89 0.28 -15.79
C LYS A 47 2.25 -0.31 -14.43
N TYR A 48 1.74 0.25 -13.32
CA TYR A 48 2.15 -0.11 -11.96
C TYR A 48 0.96 -0.51 -11.11
N LEU A 49 1.00 -1.74 -10.59
CA LEU A 49 0.04 -2.24 -9.61
C LEU A 49 0.68 -2.32 -8.22
N TYR A 50 -0.07 -1.86 -7.23
CA TYR A 50 0.24 -1.98 -5.82
C TYR A 50 -0.77 -2.91 -5.17
N LEU A 51 -0.35 -4.13 -4.81
CA LEU A 51 -1.25 -5.18 -4.34
C LEU A 51 -1.61 -5.03 -2.86
N HIS A 52 -2.09 -3.84 -2.48
CA HIS A 52 -2.63 -3.56 -1.15
C HIS A 52 -3.49 -2.29 -1.15
N VAL A 53 -4.41 -2.22 -0.21
CA VAL A 53 -5.06 -1.00 0.32
C VAL A 53 -5.08 -1.10 1.83
N LEU A 54 -5.83 -2.04 2.39
CA LEU A 54 -5.73 -2.56 3.76
C LEU A 54 -5.35 -4.03 3.73
N GLY A 55 -5.23 -4.62 4.92
CA GLY A 55 -4.90 -6.04 5.08
C GLY A 55 -3.42 -6.36 4.87
N GLU A 56 -3.11 -7.64 4.87
CA GLU A 56 -1.77 -8.17 4.60
C GLU A 56 -1.84 -9.08 3.37
N PRO A 57 -1.27 -8.68 2.24
CA PRO A 57 -1.39 -9.45 1.02
C PRO A 57 -0.76 -10.84 1.14
N LEU A 58 0.26 -11.03 1.99
CA LEU A 58 0.93 -12.32 2.15
C LEU A 58 0.10 -13.37 2.89
N ILE A 59 -1.03 -13.03 3.54
CA ILE A 59 -1.93 -14.06 4.04
C ILE A 59 -2.81 -14.66 2.94
N HIS A 60 -2.88 -14.00 1.77
CA HIS A 60 -3.70 -14.50 0.67
C HIS A 60 -3.16 -15.86 0.17
N PRO A 61 -3.99 -16.92 0.11
CA PRO A 61 -3.51 -18.26 -0.26
C PRO A 61 -2.88 -18.30 -1.66
N ASN A 62 -3.38 -17.50 -2.58
CA ASN A 62 -2.94 -17.47 -3.98
C ASN A 62 -2.01 -16.28 -4.31
N ILE A 63 -1.36 -15.63 -3.33
CA ILE A 63 -0.60 -14.40 -3.59
C ILE A 63 0.49 -14.57 -4.65
N ASN A 64 1.25 -15.67 -4.61
CA ASN A 64 2.28 -15.93 -5.62
C ASN A 64 1.69 -16.10 -7.03
N LYS A 65 0.50 -16.73 -7.13
CA LYS A 65 -0.22 -16.84 -8.41
C LYS A 65 -0.69 -15.47 -8.91
N PHE A 66 -1.17 -14.60 -8.01
CA PHE A 66 -1.56 -13.23 -8.35
C PHE A 66 -0.38 -12.42 -8.87
N ILE A 67 0.76 -12.49 -8.18
CA ILE A 67 1.99 -11.83 -8.61
C ILE A 67 2.38 -12.30 -10.01
N ASN A 68 2.39 -13.61 -10.26
CA ASN A 68 2.75 -14.18 -11.56
C ASN A 68 1.80 -13.74 -12.68
N ILE A 69 0.49 -13.73 -12.41
CA ILE A 69 -0.51 -13.29 -13.42
C ILE A 69 -0.35 -11.79 -13.69
N ALA A 70 -0.21 -10.97 -12.66
CA ALA A 70 -0.12 -9.52 -12.83
C ALA A 70 1.17 -9.08 -13.52
N SER A 71 2.29 -9.73 -13.21
CA SER A 71 3.61 -9.34 -13.72
C SER A 71 3.81 -9.60 -15.22
N SER A 72 2.92 -10.36 -15.85
CA SER A 72 2.93 -10.51 -17.32
C SER A 72 2.59 -9.19 -18.05
N SER A 73 1.92 -8.26 -17.39
CA SER A 73 1.45 -7.02 -18.02
C SER A 73 1.72 -5.76 -17.19
N PHE A 74 2.11 -5.89 -15.92
CA PHE A 74 2.28 -4.79 -15.00
C PHE A 74 3.56 -4.90 -14.17
N ASN A 75 4.11 -3.77 -13.76
CA ASN A 75 5.13 -3.69 -12.73
C ASN A 75 4.46 -3.86 -11.36
N VAL A 76 4.65 -5.01 -10.73
CA VAL A 76 4.01 -5.35 -9.46
C VAL A 76 4.79 -4.79 -8.28
N ASN A 77 4.09 -4.11 -7.39
CA ASN A 77 4.62 -3.62 -6.13
C ASN A 77 3.81 -4.23 -4.98
N LEU A 78 4.50 -4.69 -3.94
CA LEU A 78 3.92 -5.31 -2.77
C LEU A 78 4.21 -4.46 -1.54
N THR A 79 3.27 -4.38 -0.60
CA THR A 79 3.53 -3.85 0.74
C THR A 79 3.10 -4.90 1.76
N THR A 80 3.97 -5.20 2.70
CA THR A 80 3.78 -6.25 3.71
C THR A 80 4.24 -5.78 5.08
N ASN A 81 3.66 -6.35 6.13
CA ASN A 81 4.12 -6.18 7.50
C ASN A 81 5.37 -7.03 7.84
N GLY A 82 5.86 -7.83 6.91
CA GLY A 82 7.10 -8.61 7.04
C GLY A 82 6.97 -9.97 7.72
N TYR A 83 5.97 -10.23 8.55
CA TYR A 83 5.86 -11.49 9.32
C TYR A 83 5.77 -12.74 8.45
N LEU A 84 5.23 -12.61 7.26
CA LEU A 84 5.04 -13.71 6.31
C LEU A 84 5.94 -13.59 5.07
N ILE A 85 7.04 -12.84 5.16
CA ILE A 85 7.90 -12.51 4.02
C ILE A 85 8.43 -13.77 3.32
N LYS A 86 8.70 -14.84 4.05
CA LYS A 86 9.14 -16.15 3.54
C LYS A 86 8.13 -16.80 2.57
N ARG A 87 6.88 -16.33 2.53
CA ARG A 87 5.89 -16.80 1.55
C ARG A 87 6.13 -16.28 0.14
N ILE A 88 6.91 -15.21 -0.01
CA ILE A 88 7.35 -14.76 -1.32
C ILE A 88 8.43 -15.73 -1.77
N LYS A 89 8.06 -16.65 -2.67
CA LYS A 89 9.04 -17.51 -3.34
C LYS A 89 9.88 -16.62 -4.27
N GLU A 90 11.06 -17.10 -4.64
CA GLU A 90 11.89 -16.45 -5.65
C GLU A 90 11.02 -16.04 -6.84
N ASN A 91 10.72 -14.78 -6.92
CA ASN A 91 9.79 -14.29 -7.93
C ASN A 91 10.46 -13.11 -8.66
N LYS A 92 11.05 -13.43 -9.81
CA LYS A 92 11.68 -12.44 -10.70
C LYS A 92 10.69 -11.36 -11.20
N ASN A 93 9.45 -11.45 -10.77
CA ASN A 93 8.33 -10.71 -11.34
C ASN A 93 7.81 -9.58 -10.42
N ILE A 94 8.39 -9.39 -9.24
CA ILE A 94 8.07 -8.25 -8.37
C ILE A 94 9.06 -7.14 -8.64
N ARG A 95 8.55 -5.95 -8.95
CA ARG A 95 9.40 -4.77 -9.11
C ARG A 95 9.89 -4.22 -7.76
N GLN A 96 9.00 -4.15 -6.76
CA GLN A 96 9.31 -3.55 -5.47
C GLN A 96 8.54 -4.20 -4.33
N ILE A 97 9.23 -4.42 -3.23
CA ILE A 97 8.66 -4.90 -1.97
C ILE A 97 8.90 -3.84 -0.91
N ASN A 98 7.81 -3.36 -0.32
CA ASN A 98 7.84 -2.44 0.82
C ASN A 98 7.56 -3.25 2.09
N ILE A 99 8.46 -3.17 3.05
CA ILE A 99 8.36 -3.89 4.31
C ILE A 99 8.16 -2.87 5.43
N SER A 100 6.98 -2.89 6.05
CA SER A 100 6.59 -1.94 7.09
C SER A 100 7.14 -2.40 8.44
N LEU A 101 8.40 -2.04 8.77
CA LEU A 101 9.06 -2.47 10.00
C LEU A 101 8.37 -1.94 11.26
N GLN A 102 7.69 -0.78 11.17
CA GLN A 102 6.87 -0.24 12.26
C GLN A 102 5.70 -1.15 12.68
N SER A 103 5.42 -2.20 11.91
CA SER A 103 4.38 -3.19 12.23
C SER A 103 4.83 -4.22 13.27
N PHE A 104 6.12 -4.23 13.60
CA PHE A 104 6.63 -5.16 14.61
C PHE A 104 6.04 -4.84 16.00
N ASP A 105 5.60 -5.91 16.69
CA ASP A 105 5.20 -5.88 18.10
C ASP A 105 5.35 -7.29 18.69
N GLU A 106 5.96 -7.38 19.88
CA GLU A 106 6.14 -8.65 20.62
C GLU A 106 4.83 -9.35 20.94
N LYS A 107 3.70 -8.60 21.02
CA LYS A 107 2.37 -9.18 21.23
C LYS A 107 2.01 -10.24 20.17
N TYR A 108 2.70 -10.26 19.02
CA TYR A 108 2.52 -11.26 17.98
C TYR A 108 3.43 -12.50 18.14
N GLN A 109 3.98 -12.72 19.34
CA GLN A 109 4.72 -13.92 19.74
C GLN A 109 5.95 -14.20 18.89
N LYS A 110 6.67 -13.17 18.50
CA LYS A 110 7.94 -13.27 17.78
C LYS A 110 8.93 -12.28 18.35
N SER A 111 10.17 -12.71 18.60
CA SER A 111 11.22 -11.79 19.02
C SER A 111 11.58 -10.81 17.88
N LEU A 112 12.06 -9.63 18.22
CA LEU A 112 12.52 -8.67 17.19
C LEU A 112 13.66 -9.27 16.38
N GLN A 113 14.56 -9.99 17.01
CA GLN A 113 15.69 -10.63 16.34
C GLN A 113 15.23 -11.67 15.31
N ASP A 114 14.27 -12.54 15.67
CA ASP A 114 13.73 -13.53 14.74
C ASP A 114 12.95 -12.88 13.60
N TYR A 115 12.21 -11.81 13.89
CA TYR A 115 11.48 -11.04 12.89
C TYR A 115 12.46 -10.42 11.87
N MET A 116 13.51 -9.76 12.33
CA MET A 116 14.51 -9.13 11.46
C MET A 116 15.33 -10.17 10.69
N ASN A 117 15.71 -11.29 11.33
CA ASN A 117 16.42 -12.39 10.68
C ASN A 117 15.60 -13.00 9.53
N ASP A 118 14.32 -13.22 9.72
CA ASP A 118 13.42 -13.73 8.68
C ASP A 118 13.33 -12.77 7.49
N ILE A 119 13.29 -11.47 7.77
CA ILE A 119 13.31 -10.44 6.73
C ILE A 119 14.65 -10.44 6.01
N PHE A 120 15.77 -10.43 6.71
CA PHE A 120 17.10 -10.39 6.11
C PHE A 120 17.36 -11.61 5.21
N LEU A 121 17.04 -12.81 5.68
CA LEU A 121 17.16 -14.03 4.88
C LEU A 121 16.33 -13.97 3.58
N SER A 122 15.12 -13.42 3.66
CA SER A 122 14.27 -13.27 2.48
C SER A 122 14.81 -12.19 1.53
N VAL A 123 15.28 -11.07 2.08
CA VAL A 123 15.80 -9.93 1.32
C VAL A 123 17.07 -10.31 0.55
N GLU A 124 17.96 -11.14 1.11
CA GLU A 124 19.17 -11.59 0.40
C GLU A 124 18.86 -12.24 -0.97
N ASN A 125 17.77 -12.97 -1.07
CA ASN A 125 17.32 -13.54 -2.33
C ASN A 125 16.55 -12.52 -3.19
N LEU A 126 15.65 -11.78 -2.58
CA LEU A 126 14.70 -10.90 -3.29
C LEU A 126 15.37 -9.64 -3.87
N LYS A 127 16.40 -9.09 -3.24
CA LYS A 127 17.13 -7.89 -3.69
C LYS A 127 17.81 -8.05 -5.06
N ASN A 128 18.04 -9.28 -5.50
CA ASN A 128 18.62 -9.55 -6.82
C ASN A 128 17.65 -9.26 -7.97
N THR A 129 16.35 -9.26 -7.70
CA THR A 129 15.30 -9.12 -8.72
C THR A 129 14.29 -8.02 -8.43
N ALA A 130 14.24 -7.51 -7.19
CA ALA A 130 13.30 -6.48 -6.75
C ALA A 130 14.00 -5.36 -5.98
N TYR A 131 13.42 -4.17 -6.02
CA TYR A 131 13.75 -3.11 -5.08
C TYR A 131 13.11 -3.41 -3.72
N ILE A 132 13.89 -3.35 -2.66
CA ILE A 132 13.42 -3.53 -1.28
C ILE A 132 13.36 -2.16 -0.60
N SER A 133 12.25 -1.83 0.01
CA SER A 133 12.10 -0.60 0.78
C SER A 133 11.62 -0.94 2.18
N TYR A 134 12.52 -0.90 3.15
CA TYR A 134 12.13 -0.86 4.56
C TYR A 134 11.44 0.46 4.85
N ARG A 135 10.35 0.41 5.60
CA ARG A 135 9.56 1.60 5.93
C ARG A 135 9.41 1.76 7.42
N ILE A 136 9.69 2.96 7.90
CA ILE A 136 9.39 3.41 9.26
C ILE A 136 8.66 4.75 9.11
N TRP A 137 7.33 4.67 9.01
CA TRP A 137 6.46 5.82 8.83
C TRP A 137 5.76 6.24 10.13
N VAL A 138 5.72 5.33 11.10
CA VAL A 138 5.23 5.58 12.45
C VAL A 138 6.29 5.09 13.41
N LYS A 139 6.73 5.95 14.33
CA LYS A 139 7.66 5.56 15.37
C LYS A 139 6.93 4.87 16.52
N ASN A 140 7.56 3.83 17.04
CA ASN A 140 7.11 3.10 18.21
C ASN A 140 8.30 2.77 19.11
N LYS A 141 8.07 2.07 20.23
CA LYS A 141 9.10 1.71 21.21
C LYS A 141 10.24 0.84 20.63
N TYR A 142 10.03 0.17 19.51
CA TYR A 142 11.03 -0.70 18.87
C TYR A 142 11.84 0.02 17.78
N THR A 143 11.48 1.25 17.43
CA THR A 143 12.08 1.96 16.29
C THR A 143 13.58 2.10 16.44
N GLU A 144 14.08 2.51 17.61
CA GLU A 144 15.51 2.70 17.85
C GLU A 144 16.29 1.38 17.71
N GLU A 145 15.77 0.30 18.30
CA GLU A 145 16.40 -1.02 18.21
C GLU A 145 16.41 -1.55 16.77
N ILE A 146 15.32 -1.36 16.01
CA ILE A 146 15.26 -1.70 14.57
C ILE A 146 16.32 -0.94 13.79
N LEU A 147 16.51 0.36 14.06
CA LEU A 147 17.51 1.17 13.39
C LEU A 147 18.95 0.73 13.73
N ASN A 148 19.21 0.35 14.96
CA ASN A 148 20.50 -0.20 15.39
C ASN A 148 20.79 -1.53 14.65
N ILE A 149 19.83 -2.46 14.62
CA ILE A 149 19.96 -3.73 13.88
C ILE A 149 20.22 -3.49 12.39
N LEU A 150 19.53 -2.51 11.77
CA LEU A 150 19.77 -2.16 10.36
C LEU A 150 21.17 -1.54 10.17
N SER A 151 21.60 -0.65 11.09
CA SER A 151 22.93 -0.02 11.04
C SER A 151 24.04 -1.05 11.12
N GLU A 152 23.92 -2.02 12.02
CA GLU A 152 24.88 -3.13 12.17
C GLU A 152 24.88 -4.04 10.93
N LYS A 153 23.67 -4.48 10.48
CA LYS A 153 23.52 -5.37 9.31
C LYS A 153 24.17 -4.81 8.05
N TYR A 154 24.00 -3.51 7.78
CA TYR A 154 24.47 -2.86 6.55
C TYR A 154 25.77 -2.06 6.75
N ASN A 155 26.33 -2.05 7.96
CA ASN A 155 27.52 -1.29 8.33
C ASN A 155 27.44 0.19 7.90
N ILE A 156 26.32 0.85 8.24
CA ILE A 156 26.02 2.23 7.86
C ILE A 156 25.42 3.00 9.04
N MET A 157 25.84 4.25 9.22
CA MET A 157 25.19 5.14 10.18
C MET A 157 23.86 5.64 9.61
N ILE A 158 22.77 5.32 10.27
CA ILE A 158 21.43 5.77 9.91
C ILE A 158 21.11 7.06 10.65
N ASP A 159 20.89 8.14 9.90
CA ASP A 159 20.49 9.44 10.42
C ASP A 159 19.28 9.96 9.65
N GLU A 160 18.10 9.79 10.22
CA GLU A 160 16.83 10.20 9.61
C GLU A 160 16.66 11.72 9.48
N THR A 161 17.47 12.51 10.22
CA THR A 161 17.43 13.98 10.15
C THR A 161 18.05 14.49 8.87
N LYS A 162 19.04 13.76 8.32
CA LYS A 162 19.74 14.10 7.09
C LYS A 162 18.98 13.69 5.83
N SER A 163 18.27 12.57 5.86
CA SER A 163 17.53 12.10 4.70
C SER A 163 16.33 11.24 5.08
N LYS A 164 15.21 11.48 4.41
CA LYS A 164 14.01 10.63 4.50
C LYS A 164 14.14 9.30 3.74
N ASN A 165 15.13 9.20 2.85
CA ASN A 165 15.39 7.98 2.07
C ASN A 165 16.88 7.69 2.08
N ILE A 166 17.26 6.55 2.60
CA ILE A 166 18.64 6.10 2.77
C ILE A 166 18.85 4.84 1.95
N THR A 167 19.90 4.83 1.12
CA THR A 167 20.35 3.61 0.44
C THR A 167 21.20 2.81 1.42
N LEU A 168 20.78 1.59 1.75
CA LEU A 168 21.51 0.69 2.65
C LEU A 168 22.52 -0.15 1.88
N GLU A 169 22.10 -0.68 0.75
CA GLU A 169 22.94 -1.38 -0.24
C GLU A 169 22.26 -1.34 -1.63
N LYS A 170 22.84 -1.98 -2.62
CA LYS A 170 22.24 -2.08 -3.96
C LYS A 170 20.84 -2.68 -3.88
N ASN A 171 19.84 -1.99 -4.40
CA ASN A 171 18.42 -2.34 -4.41
C ASN A 171 17.74 -2.40 -3.04
N VAL A 172 18.40 -2.00 -1.95
CA VAL A 172 17.83 -1.98 -0.60
C VAL A 172 17.86 -0.58 -0.02
N PHE A 173 16.71 -0.10 0.40
CA PHE A 173 16.49 1.26 0.85
C PHE A 173 15.74 1.26 2.18
N LEU A 174 15.99 2.29 3.00
CA LEU A 174 15.20 2.63 4.17
C LEU A 174 14.47 3.95 3.89
N SER A 175 13.17 3.97 4.13
CA SER A 175 12.31 5.14 3.90
C SER A 175 11.57 5.53 5.17
N PHE A 176 11.77 6.79 5.56
CA PHE A 176 11.00 7.46 6.60
C PHE A 176 9.91 8.31 5.98
N ASN A 177 8.79 8.46 6.68
CA ASN A 177 7.73 9.38 6.28
C ASN A 177 7.16 10.04 7.53
N GLU A 178 6.34 11.06 7.32
CA GLU A 178 5.60 11.69 8.40
C GLU A 178 4.36 10.85 8.72
N GLU A 179 4.06 10.73 10.00
CA GLU A 179 2.82 10.13 10.43
C GLU A 179 1.63 10.92 9.88
N PHE A 180 0.64 10.20 9.40
CA PHE A 180 -0.60 10.80 8.92
C PHE A 180 -1.79 10.22 9.69
N THR A 181 -2.82 11.03 9.86
CA THR A 181 -4.09 10.58 10.41
C THR A 181 -4.95 10.00 9.29
N TRP A 182 -5.41 8.77 9.45
CA TRP A 182 -6.34 8.16 8.49
C TRP A 182 -7.59 9.04 8.35
N PRO A 183 -8.01 9.36 7.12
CA PRO A 183 -9.24 10.10 6.91
C PRO A 183 -10.44 9.27 7.38
N ASP A 184 -11.25 9.89 8.23
CA ASP A 184 -12.50 9.31 8.76
C ASP A 184 -13.55 10.42 8.84
N LEU A 185 -14.83 10.07 8.61
CA LEU A 185 -15.92 11.04 8.71
C LEU A 185 -16.12 11.59 10.12
N LYS A 186 -15.60 10.88 11.14
CA LYS A 186 -15.63 11.33 12.54
C LYS A 186 -14.54 12.34 12.87
N ASN A 187 -13.50 12.45 12.02
CA ASN A 187 -12.41 13.40 12.24
C ASN A 187 -12.91 14.84 12.08
N LYS A 188 -12.22 15.79 12.73
CA LYS A 188 -12.40 17.20 12.44
C LYS A 188 -11.99 17.49 10.99
N GLU A 189 -12.59 18.53 10.41
CA GLU A 189 -12.21 19.00 9.10
C GLU A 189 -10.77 19.52 9.12
N ALA A 190 -9.93 18.98 8.24
CA ALA A 190 -8.53 19.37 8.13
C ALA A 190 -8.37 20.57 7.17
N CYS A 191 -9.00 20.49 5.97
CA CYS A 191 -8.93 21.55 4.97
C CYS A 191 -9.95 21.33 3.85
N LYS A 192 -10.64 22.42 3.44
CA LYS A 192 -11.57 22.41 2.29
C LYS A 192 -10.89 22.56 0.93
N THR A 193 -9.69 23.09 0.94
CA THR A 193 -8.87 23.37 -0.25
C THR A 193 -7.62 22.47 -0.24
N GLY A 194 -6.88 22.44 -1.32
CA GLY A 194 -5.62 21.71 -1.44
C GLY A 194 -5.59 20.86 -2.71
N LYS A 195 -4.40 20.74 -3.29
CA LYS A 195 -4.17 19.90 -4.46
C LYS A 195 -4.11 18.43 -4.05
N CYS A 196 -4.89 17.59 -4.69
CA CYS A 196 -4.83 16.15 -4.52
C CYS A 196 -4.56 15.47 -5.86
N TYR A 197 -3.65 14.51 -5.86
CA TYR A 197 -3.31 13.72 -7.05
C TYR A 197 -4.17 12.45 -7.22
N ALA A 198 -5.12 12.20 -6.29
CA ALA A 198 -6.11 11.16 -6.46
C ALA A 198 -6.91 11.37 -7.75
N LEU A 199 -7.34 10.31 -8.38
CA LEU A 199 -8.05 10.27 -9.66
C LEU A 199 -7.22 10.67 -10.88
N LYS A 200 -6.22 11.52 -10.72
CA LYS A 200 -5.26 11.89 -11.78
C LYS A 200 -4.10 10.89 -11.86
N ASP A 201 -3.43 10.67 -10.74
CA ASP A 201 -2.22 9.86 -10.67
C ASP A 201 -2.49 8.43 -10.18
N HIS A 202 -3.57 8.24 -9.41
CA HIS A 202 -3.90 6.93 -8.85
C HIS A 202 -5.38 6.80 -8.46
N ILE A 203 -5.81 5.55 -8.36
CA ILE A 203 -7.08 5.10 -7.77
C ILE A 203 -6.84 3.86 -6.90
N GLY A 204 -7.83 3.47 -6.10
CA GLY A 204 -7.87 2.21 -5.37
C GLY A 204 -9.02 1.33 -5.84
N ILE A 205 -8.80 0.02 -5.82
CA ILE A 205 -9.83 -1.00 -6.05
C ILE A 205 -9.85 -1.89 -4.81
N LEU A 206 -10.96 -1.89 -4.10
CA LEU A 206 -11.15 -2.69 -2.91
C LEU A 206 -11.45 -4.15 -3.28
N VAL A 207 -11.30 -5.05 -2.31
CA VAL A 207 -11.45 -6.50 -2.52
C VAL A 207 -12.82 -6.94 -3.05
N ASP A 208 -13.84 -6.12 -2.88
CA ASP A 208 -15.21 -6.31 -3.39
C ASP A 208 -15.45 -5.67 -4.77
N GLY A 209 -14.37 -5.14 -5.38
CA GLY A 209 -14.42 -4.46 -6.67
C GLY A 209 -14.81 -2.98 -6.60
N THR A 210 -15.11 -2.43 -5.41
CA THR A 210 -15.43 -1.02 -5.27
C THR A 210 -14.23 -0.16 -5.66
N VAL A 211 -14.44 0.79 -6.57
CA VAL A 211 -13.41 1.76 -6.98
C VAL A 211 -13.50 2.99 -6.08
N VAL A 212 -12.37 3.37 -5.51
CA VAL A 212 -12.21 4.50 -4.59
C VAL A 212 -11.15 5.48 -5.09
N PRO A 213 -11.19 6.76 -4.70
CA PRO A 213 -10.27 7.78 -5.24
C PRO A 213 -8.80 7.55 -4.89
N CYS A 214 -8.51 6.93 -3.76
CA CYS A 214 -7.14 6.66 -3.30
C CYS A 214 -7.10 5.52 -2.28
N CYS A 215 -5.90 5.04 -1.95
CA CYS A 215 -5.70 3.98 -0.95
C CYS A 215 -6.07 4.40 0.49
N LEU A 216 -6.20 5.70 0.78
CA LEU A 216 -6.59 6.18 2.10
C LEU A 216 -8.11 6.09 2.33
N ASP A 217 -8.92 6.00 1.27
CA ASP A 217 -10.35 5.66 1.40
C ASP A 217 -10.55 4.15 1.53
N SER A 218 -9.88 3.59 2.50
CA SER A 218 -9.85 2.14 2.73
C SER A 218 -11.18 1.56 3.22
N LYS A 219 -12.08 2.41 3.75
CA LYS A 219 -13.44 2.02 4.14
C LYS A 219 -14.42 1.99 2.96
N GLY A 220 -14.04 2.55 1.80
CA GLY A 220 -14.92 2.66 0.63
C GLY A 220 -16.04 3.68 0.84
N THR A 221 -15.74 4.78 1.51
CA THR A 221 -16.69 5.87 1.77
C THR A 221 -17.10 6.58 0.46
N ILE A 222 -16.14 6.80 -0.43
CA ILE A 222 -16.35 7.44 -1.73
C ILE A 222 -16.39 6.37 -2.81
N LYS A 223 -17.56 5.77 -3.00
CA LYS A 223 -17.77 4.75 -4.04
C LYS A 223 -17.92 5.46 -5.39
N LEU A 224 -16.97 5.23 -6.29
CA LEU A 224 -16.97 5.78 -7.66
C LEU A 224 -17.66 4.85 -8.65
N GLY A 225 -17.72 3.56 -8.35
CA GLY A 225 -18.30 2.49 -9.12
C GLY A 225 -17.80 1.15 -8.64
N ASN A 226 -18.07 0.08 -9.39
CA ASN A 226 -17.57 -1.26 -9.07
C ASN A 226 -17.01 -1.90 -10.33
N ILE A 227 -15.71 -2.27 -10.30
CA ILE A 227 -14.97 -2.80 -11.45
C ILE A 227 -15.49 -4.15 -11.93
N PHE A 228 -16.16 -4.93 -11.06
CA PHE A 228 -16.76 -6.20 -11.45
C PHE A 228 -18.06 -6.01 -12.24
N LYS A 229 -18.73 -4.84 -12.10
CA LYS A 229 -20.03 -4.55 -12.68
C LYS A 229 -19.98 -3.61 -13.90
N SER A 230 -18.93 -2.78 -14.00
CA SER A 230 -18.80 -1.75 -15.03
C SER A 230 -17.39 -1.76 -15.62
N ASN A 231 -17.23 -1.20 -16.81
CA ASN A 231 -15.91 -0.93 -17.36
C ASN A 231 -15.26 0.25 -16.65
N ILE A 232 -13.94 0.33 -16.71
CA ILE A 232 -13.20 1.40 -16.04
C ILE A 232 -13.51 2.76 -16.66
N GLU A 233 -13.76 2.82 -17.95
CA GLU A 233 -14.15 4.02 -18.69
C GLU A 233 -15.50 4.58 -18.20
N ASP A 234 -16.47 3.71 -17.94
CA ASP A 234 -17.77 4.12 -17.39
C ASP A 234 -17.62 4.75 -16.00
N ILE A 235 -16.74 4.17 -15.19
CA ILE A 235 -16.43 4.68 -13.85
C ILE A 235 -15.71 6.05 -13.93
N ILE A 236 -14.71 6.16 -14.80
CA ILE A 236 -13.96 7.40 -15.01
C ILE A 236 -14.87 8.52 -15.51
N ASN A 237 -15.79 8.22 -16.44
CA ASN A 237 -16.73 9.16 -16.99
C ASN A 237 -17.93 9.44 -16.07
N GLY A 238 -18.04 8.73 -14.95
CA GLY A 238 -19.10 8.89 -13.98
C GLY A 238 -19.12 10.31 -13.37
N LYS A 239 -20.32 10.86 -13.13
CA LYS A 239 -20.51 12.23 -12.64
C LYS A 239 -19.72 12.51 -11.35
N ARG A 240 -19.70 11.57 -10.40
CA ARG A 240 -19.00 11.74 -9.12
C ARG A 240 -17.49 11.83 -9.34
N TYR A 241 -16.93 10.93 -10.16
CA TYR A 241 -15.52 10.94 -10.53
C TYR A 241 -15.11 12.28 -11.17
N GLN A 242 -15.85 12.72 -12.19
CA GLN A 242 -15.57 13.94 -12.94
C GLN A 242 -15.69 15.20 -12.05
N ASN A 243 -16.70 15.25 -11.18
CA ASN A 243 -16.85 16.36 -10.24
C ASN A 243 -15.67 16.45 -9.25
N MET A 244 -15.20 15.32 -8.74
CA MET A 244 -14.02 15.28 -7.86
C MET A 244 -12.76 15.71 -8.60
N LEU A 245 -12.54 15.18 -9.82
CA LEU A 245 -11.36 15.50 -10.62
C LEU A 245 -11.32 17.01 -10.94
N LYS A 246 -12.44 17.58 -11.36
CA LYS A 246 -12.58 19.02 -11.57
C LYS A 246 -12.37 19.82 -10.28
N GLY A 247 -12.89 19.33 -9.16
CA GLY A 247 -12.66 19.92 -7.85
C GLY A 247 -11.18 20.01 -7.52
N PHE A 248 -10.45 18.90 -7.61
CA PHE A 248 -9.01 18.85 -7.33
C PHE A 248 -8.20 19.75 -8.27
N SER A 249 -8.57 19.82 -9.57
CA SER A 249 -7.94 20.73 -10.53
C SER A 249 -8.13 22.20 -10.15
N ASN A 250 -9.24 22.53 -9.49
CA ASN A 250 -9.57 23.86 -9.00
C ASN A 250 -9.20 24.05 -7.51
N ASN A 251 -8.31 23.23 -6.98
CA ASN A 251 -7.86 23.32 -5.59
C ASN A 251 -8.97 23.15 -4.54
N LYS A 252 -10.05 22.42 -4.86
CA LYS A 252 -11.24 22.22 -4.01
C LYS A 252 -11.44 20.76 -3.68
N LYS A 253 -11.60 20.43 -2.40
CA LYS A 253 -11.99 19.10 -1.93
C LYS A 253 -13.51 18.98 -1.88
N CYS A 254 -14.10 18.23 -2.83
CA CYS A 254 -15.57 18.14 -2.96
C CYS A 254 -16.22 17.14 -1.99
N GLU A 255 -15.50 16.09 -1.61
CA GLU A 255 -16.02 15.02 -0.74
C GLU A 255 -15.69 15.27 0.73
N GLU A 256 -16.62 14.94 1.61
CA GLU A 256 -16.45 15.17 3.06
C GLU A 256 -15.24 14.41 3.62
N LEU A 257 -15.01 13.17 3.20
CA LEU A 257 -13.84 12.42 3.61
C LEU A 257 -12.53 13.14 3.20
N CYS A 258 -12.49 13.71 1.99
CA CYS A 258 -11.32 14.44 1.50
C CYS A 258 -11.05 15.71 2.31
N LYS A 259 -12.08 16.39 2.81
CA LYS A 259 -11.93 17.56 3.69
C LYS A 259 -11.31 17.20 5.04
N LYS A 260 -11.46 15.95 5.48
CA LYS A 260 -10.93 15.40 6.73
C LYS A 260 -9.56 14.72 6.56
N CYS A 261 -9.00 14.73 5.36
CA CYS A 261 -7.69 14.18 5.04
C CYS A 261 -6.60 15.25 5.23
N ASN A 262 -5.60 14.92 6.05
CA ASN A 262 -4.41 15.76 6.30
C ASN A 262 -3.16 15.29 5.54
N PHE A 263 -3.25 14.21 4.75
CA PHE A 263 -2.14 13.63 4.02
C PHE A 263 -1.55 14.58 2.96
N ILE A 264 -2.36 15.47 2.44
CA ILE A 264 -1.93 16.48 1.45
C ILE A 264 -2.19 17.88 2.06
N LYS A 265 -1.11 18.59 2.21
CA LYS A 265 -1.09 20.00 2.66
C LYS A 265 -1.37 20.97 1.51
#